data_6ffe096cc607d248420fdc4db60ce012
#
_entry.id   6ffe096cc607d248420fdc4db60ce012
#
_cell.length_a   1.000
_cell.length_b   1.000
_cell.length_c   1.000
_cell.angle_alpha   90.00
_cell.angle_beta   90.00
_cell.angle_gamma   90.00
#
_symmetry.space_group_name_H-M   'P 1'
#
loop_
_entity.id
_entity.type
_entity.pdbx_description
1 polymer ?
#
loop_
_entity_poly.entity_id
_entity_poly.type
_entity_poly.pdbx_seq_one_letter_code
_entity_poly.pdbx_strand_id
1 'polypeptide(L)'
;MCSHQWSEKRGKRKNYHQAYNQWLLGRRTLSEICNNLDISYPKLILEFDKFDIPEGLQSNALGDITKSINLQVDATFFGREYGFLVFHDCKQVIYFKEIKTESVKDFRMGIKALQSANYRILSITIDGRRGYINNIRKLLGNIPIQMCLFHQKAIIRRYVTDNPRNQCGRDLKELMNLLCKPDSHQEFIDQFYFLKSKYHIFLHHRNEFGNYKYTSLRSAFRSIEANLPHLFTYTDFKGLNTPPTINHLEGLFGHLKERIKIHRGLDKNRKKKAVRFLLKNWGRK
;
A
#
# COMPACT_ATOMS: atom_id res chain seq x y z
N MET A 1 14.49 4.95 70.54
CA MET A 1 15.06 5.00 69.18
C MET A 1 13.94 4.68 68.21
N CYS A 2 13.39 5.68 67.48
CA CYS A 2 12.33 5.50 66.51
C CYS A 2 12.97 5.27 65.14
N SER A 3 12.87 4.05 64.63
CA SER A 3 13.31 3.73 63.27
C SER A 3 12.23 4.13 62.23
N HIS A 4 12.38 5.30 61.68
CA HIS A 4 11.54 5.67 60.49
C HIS A 4 12.01 4.89 59.28
N GLN A 5 11.26 3.85 58.87
CA GLN A 5 11.43 3.22 57.59
C GLN A 5 10.77 4.10 56.53
N TRP A 6 11.56 4.74 55.68
CA TRP A 6 11.12 5.41 54.48
C TRP A 6 10.91 4.34 53.39
N SER A 7 9.67 3.96 53.15
CA SER A 7 9.33 3.22 51.94
C SER A 7 9.17 4.20 50.79
N GLU A 8 10.12 4.29 49.89
CA GLU A 8 9.92 4.94 48.60
C GLU A 8 8.75 4.24 47.91
N LYS A 9 7.59 4.92 47.84
CA LYS A 9 6.51 4.50 46.94
C LYS A 9 7.07 4.56 45.54
N ARG A 10 7.55 3.43 45.00
CA ARG A 10 7.88 3.30 43.56
C ARG A 10 6.62 3.63 42.78
N GLY A 11 6.52 4.86 42.29
CA GLY A 11 5.42 5.32 41.46
C GLY A 11 5.26 4.35 40.28
N LYS A 12 4.03 3.93 39.96
CA LYS A 12 3.76 3.07 38.82
C LYS A 12 4.41 3.67 37.58
N ARG A 13 5.27 2.90 36.90
CA ARG A 13 5.98 3.34 35.69
C ARG A 13 4.94 3.76 34.65
N LYS A 14 4.92 5.06 34.29
CA LYS A 14 3.95 5.63 33.35
C LYS A 14 4.19 5.06 31.94
N ASN A 15 3.16 4.43 31.39
CA ASN A 15 3.27 3.83 30.01
C ASN A 15 2.85 4.83 28.94
N TYR A 16 3.78 5.71 28.55
CA TYR A 16 3.53 6.72 27.54
C TYR A 16 3.28 6.13 26.13
N HIS A 17 3.85 4.96 25.82
CA HIS A 17 3.60 4.29 24.55
C HIS A 17 2.14 3.83 24.42
N GLN A 18 1.60 3.26 25.49
CA GLN A 18 0.18 2.87 25.54
C GLN A 18 -0.72 4.11 25.49
N ALA A 19 -0.36 5.18 26.21
CA ALA A 19 -1.08 6.45 26.18
C ALA A 19 -1.11 7.06 24.77
N TYR A 20 0.01 7.07 24.05
CA TYR A 20 0.10 7.54 22.68
C TYR A 20 -0.80 6.72 21.74
N ASN A 21 -0.79 5.40 21.87
CA ASN A 21 -1.66 4.51 21.10
C ASN A 21 -3.16 4.79 21.34
N GLN A 22 -3.54 4.93 22.62
CA GLN A 22 -4.93 5.24 22.99
C GLN A 22 -5.40 6.57 22.43
N TRP A 23 -4.54 7.59 22.46
CA TRP A 23 -4.83 8.90 21.89
C TRP A 23 -4.94 8.83 20.36
N LEU A 24 -3.94 8.23 19.69
CA LEU A 24 -3.87 8.20 18.25
C LEU A 24 -5.03 7.40 17.62
N LEU A 25 -5.50 6.35 18.29
CA LEU A 25 -6.69 5.61 17.87
C LEU A 25 -8.01 6.31 18.21
N GLY A 26 -7.97 7.51 18.83
CA GLY A 26 -9.16 8.29 19.20
C GLY A 26 -9.96 7.68 20.34
N ARG A 27 -9.36 6.81 21.16
CA ARG A 27 -10.03 6.18 22.30
C ARG A 27 -10.03 7.05 23.56
N ARG A 28 -9.07 7.98 23.67
CA ARG A 28 -8.94 8.94 24.79
C ARG A 28 -8.48 10.29 24.29
N THR A 29 -8.97 11.34 24.95
CA THR A 29 -8.47 12.70 24.75
C THR A 29 -7.13 12.91 25.45
N LEU A 30 -6.38 13.94 25.05
CA LEU A 30 -5.13 14.32 25.73
C LEU A 30 -5.38 14.71 27.18
N SER A 31 -6.51 15.37 27.47
CA SER A 31 -6.92 15.76 28.83
C SER A 31 -7.14 14.53 29.73
N GLU A 32 -7.92 13.55 29.26
CA GLU A 32 -8.12 12.29 29.99
C GLU A 32 -6.81 11.55 30.26
N ILE A 33 -5.89 11.55 29.29
CA ILE A 33 -4.57 10.92 29.45
C ILE A 33 -3.72 11.68 30.49
N CYS A 34 -3.72 13.01 30.44
CA CYS A 34 -3.04 13.84 31.42
C CYS A 34 -3.54 13.53 32.86
N ASN A 35 -4.87 13.50 33.04
CA ASN A 35 -5.49 13.19 34.33
C ASN A 35 -5.13 11.76 34.82
N ASN A 36 -5.20 10.77 33.91
CA ASN A 36 -4.89 9.38 34.27
C ASN A 36 -3.42 9.15 34.62
N LEU A 37 -2.52 9.90 33.98
CA LEU A 37 -1.09 9.81 34.23
C LEU A 37 -0.59 10.78 35.32
N ASP A 38 -1.48 11.66 35.81
CA ASP A 38 -1.13 12.74 36.75
C ASP A 38 0.09 13.52 36.20
N ILE A 39 -0.07 14.17 35.07
CA ILE A 39 0.96 15.02 34.42
C ILE A 39 0.32 16.18 33.69
N SER A 40 1.10 17.25 33.52
CA SER A 40 0.67 18.40 32.70
C SER A 40 0.70 18.09 31.20
N TYR A 41 -0.13 18.81 30.44
CA TYR A 41 -0.19 18.71 28.99
C TYR A 41 1.19 18.92 28.31
N PRO A 42 1.99 19.97 28.66
CA PRO A 42 3.32 20.13 28.06
C PRO A 42 4.24 18.93 28.30
N LYS A 43 4.18 18.33 29.51
CA LYS A 43 4.94 17.13 29.82
C LYS A 43 4.53 15.94 28.98
N LEU A 44 3.22 15.73 28.79
CA LEU A 44 2.71 14.66 27.93
C LEU A 44 3.21 14.80 26.48
N ILE A 45 3.13 15.99 25.92
CA ILE A 45 3.59 16.26 24.56
C ILE A 45 5.09 16.04 24.43
N LEU A 46 5.88 16.49 25.41
CA LEU A 46 7.34 16.26 25.45
C LEU A 46 7.66 14.75 25.44
N GLU A 47 6.93 13.95 26.21
CA GLU A 47 7.12 12.49 26.24
C GLU A 47 6.71 11.85 24.90
N PHE A 48 5.62 12.32 24.28
CA PHE A 48 5.22 11.85 22.95
C PHE A 48 6.24 12.23 21.86
N ASP A 49 6.88 13.38 21.95
CA ASP A 49 7.90 13.82 21.01
C ASP A 49 9.21 13.01 21.12
N LYS A 50 9.47 12.35 22.24
CA LYS A 50 10.63 11.47 22.41
C LYS A 50 10.52 10.14 21.65
N PHE A 51 9.32 9.74 21.22
CA PHE A 51 9.18 8.49 20.46
C PHE A 51 9.88 8.60 19.13
N ASP A 52 10.88 7.78 18.93
CA ASP A 52 11.49 7.55 17.63
C ASP A 52 10.95 6.23 17.05
N ILE A 53 10.48 6.31 15.81
CA ILE A 53 9.95 5.17 15.07
C ILE A 53 10.73 5.08 13.78
N PRO A 54 11.76 4.23 13.78
CA PRO A 54 12.65 4.11 12.64
C PRO A 54 11.90 3.56 11.41
N GLU A 55 12.30 4.07 10.27
CA GLU A 55 11.94 3.50 8.97
C GLU A 55 12.70 2.20 8.72
N GLY A 56 12.34 1.50 7.65
CA GLY A 56 13.00 0.26 7.28
C GLY A 56 12.25 -0.97 7.77
N LEU A 57 12.99 -2.01 8.13
CA LEU A 57 12.43 -3.28 8.59
C LEU A 57 11.69 -3.12 9.92
N GLN A 58 10.48 -3.67 9.98
CA GLN A 58 9.60 -3.57 11.14
C GLN A 58 9.42 -4.88 11.91
N SER A 59 9.94 -5.98 11.39
CA SER A 59 9.87 -7.29 12.06
C SER A 59 11.15 -7.59 12.82
N ASN A 60 11.01 -8.26 13.97
CA ASN A 60 12.13 -8.85 14.71
C ASN A 60 12.62 -10.16 14.06
N ALA A 61 12.60 -10.26 12.74
CA ALA A 61 13.11 -11.41 12.00
C ALA A 61 14.66 -11.41 11.98
N LEU A 62 15.24 -11.31 13.16
CA LEU A 62 16.64 -11.62 13.44
C LEU A 62 16.72 -13.07 13.95
N GLY A 63 16.36 -14.02 13.09
CA GLY A 63 16.51 -15.44 13.34
C GLY A 63 17.00 -16.13 12.07
N ASP A 64 17.73 -17.24 12.21
CA ASP A 64 18.28 -18.04 11.09
C ASP A 64 17.19 -18.69 10.21
N ILE A 65 15.93 -18.48 10.51
CA ILE A 65 14.79 -19.09 9.81
C ILE A 65 14.37 -18.20 8.64
N THR A 66 14.54 -18.72 7.42
CA THR A 66 14.03 -18.07 6.19
C THR A 66 12.49 -18.01 6.22
N LYS A 67 11.94 -16.80 6.18
CA LYS A 67 10.50 -16.59 6.12
C LYS A 67 10.03 -16.41 4.68
N SER A 68 9.27 -17.37 4.16
CA SER A 68 8.63 -17.28 2.84
C SER A 68 7.38 -16.42 2.88
N ILE A 69 7.25 -15.47 1.94
CA ILE A 69 6.15 -14.50 1.91
C ILE A 69 5.63 -14.24 0.50
N ASN A 70 4.33 -13.92 0.40
CA ASN A 70 3.73 -13.23 -0.73
C ASN A 70 3.74 -11.73 -0.41
N LEU A 71 4.44 -10.96 -1.21
CA LEU A 71 4.70 -9.55 -0.93
C LEU A 71 3.68 -8.66 -1.65
N GLN A 72 3.14 -7.69 -0.93
CA GLN A 72 2.37 -6.58 -1.48
C GLN A 72 3.14 -5.28 -1.31
N VAL A 73 3.23 -4.46 -2.35
CA VAL A 73 3.91 -3.16 -2.29
C VAL A 73 3.04 -2.09 -2.91
N ASP A 74 2.87 -1.00 -2.18
CA ASP A 74 2.17 0.18 -2.65
C ASP A 74 2.62 1.42 -1.86
N ALA A 75 2.26 2.61 -2.36
CA ALA A 75 2.58 3.87 -1.73
C ALA A 75 1.32 4.69 -1.41
N THR A 76 1.34 5.37 -0.27
CA THR A 76 0.29 6.32 0.10
C THR A 76 0.89 7.70 0.32
N PHE A 77 0.16 8.74 -0.10
CA PHE A 77 0.60 10.13 0.02
C PHE A 77 -0.34 10.95 0.90
N PHE A 78 0.24 11.88 1.65
CA PHE A 78 -0.44 12.86 2.48
C PHE A 78 -0.25 14.24 1.87
N GLY A 79 -1.20 14.64 1.03
CA GLY A 79 -1.05 15.81 0.16
C GLY A 79 0.02 15.61 -0.90
N ARG A 80 0.74 16.71 -1.23
CA ARG A 80 1.86 16.71 -2.20
C ARG A 80 3.24 16.72 -1.53
N GLU A 81 3.30 16.61 -0.21
CA GLU A 81 4.52 16.88 0.54
C GLU A 81 5.33 15.64 0.89
N TYR A 82 4.65 14.57 1.26
CA TYR A 82 5.29 13.31 1.65
C TYR A 82 4.33 12.13 1.49
N GLY A 83 4.90 10.95 1.41
CA GLY A 83 4.20 9.68 1.40
C GLY A 83 5.01 8.59 2.07
N PHE A 84 4.48 7.39 2.06
CA PHE A 84 5.14 6.20 2.55
C PHE A 84 5.02 5.09 1.52
N LEU A 85 6.15 4.51 1.14
CA LEU A 85 6.22 3.26 0.41
C LEU A 85 6.18 2.12 1.43
N VAL A 86 5.22 1.21 1.30
CA VAL A 86 4.91 0.19 2.29
C VAL A 86 5.01 -1.21 1.66
N PHE A 87 5.67 -2.11 2.38
CA PHE A 87 5.82 -3.51 2.04
C PHE A 87 5.09 -4.35 3.08
N HIS A 88 4.19 -5.22 2.64
CA HIS A 88 3.26 -5.96 3.47
C HIS A 88 3.28 -7.44 3.11
N ASP A 89 3.30 -8.33 4.10
CA ASP A 89 3.34 -9.79 3.91
C ASP A 89 1.95 -10.46 3.96
N CYS A 90 0.91 -9.71 3.60
CA CYS A 90 -0.52 -10.08 3.71
C CYS A 90 -1.06 -10.18 5.14
N LYS A 91 -0.21 -10.02 6.17
CA LYS A 91 -0.59 -10.06 7.60
C LYS A 91 -0.23 -8.77 8.31
N GLN A 92 0.96 -8.24 8.04
CA GLN A 92 1.52 -7.07 8.72
C GLN A 92 2.42 -6.26 7.80
N VAL A 93 2.68 -5.02 8.18
CA VAL A 93 3.73 -4.19 7.56
C VAL A 93 5.08 -4.71 8.01
N ILE A 94 5.92 -5.09 7.04
CA ILE A 94 7.27 -5.63 7.29
C ILE A 94 8.38 -4.64 6.99
N TYR A 95 8.12 -3.67 6.11
CA TYR A 95 9.03 -2.58 5.79
C TYR A 95 8.23 -1.36 5.37
N PHE A 96 8.68 -0.18 5.74
CA PHE A 96 8.20 1.06 5.16
C PHE A 96 9.30 2.11 5.08
N LYS A 97 9.13 3.06 4.16
CA LYS A 97 10.02 4.19 3.97
C LYS A 97 9.23 5.45 3.66
N GLU A 98 9.60 6.57 4.27
CA GLU A 98 9.09 7.88 3.88
C GLU A 98 9.66 8.29 2.52
N ILE A 99 8.81 8.81 1.65
CA ILE A 99 9.15 9.22 0.28
C ILE A 99 8.52 10.57 -0.05
N LYS A 100 9.15 11.33 -0.92
CA LYS A 100 8.53 12.52 -1.55
C LYS A 100 7.77 12.14 -2.82
N THR A 101 8.36 11.26 -3.58
CA THR A 101 7.80 10.69 -4.81
C THR A 101 8.17 9.22 -4.85
N GLU A 102 7.33 8.42 -5.46
CA GLU A 102 7.58 7.00 -5.62
C GLU A 102 8.71 6.77 -6.62
N SER A 103 9.77 6.11 -6.19
CA SER A 103 10.95 5.86 -7.00
C SER A 103 11.34 4.38 -7.04
N VAL A 104 11.92 3.96 -8.17
CA VAL A 104 12.51 2.64 -8.33
C VAL A 104 13.64 2.40 -7.33
N LYS A 105 14.38 3.47 -6.95
CA LYS A 105 15.47 3.40 -5.96
C LYS A 105 14.93 2.97 -4.60
N ASP A 106 13.84 3.60 -4.14
CA ASP A 106 13.23 3.30 -2.83
C ASP A 106 12.65 1.89 -2.80
N PHE A 107 12.00 1.47 -3.90
CA PHE A 107 11.53 0.10 -4.08
C PHE A 107 12.68 -0.93 -3.97
N ARG A 108 13.78 -0.70 -4.70
CA ARG A 108 14.98 -1.56 -4.64
C ARG A 108 15.57 -1.66 -3.24
N MET A 109 15.62 -0.55 -2.51
CA MET A 109 16.10 -0.54 -1.12
C MET A 109 15.25 -1.42 -0.23
N GLY A 110 13.92 -1.36 -0.35
CA GLY A 110 13.00 -2.22 0.41
C GLY A 110 13.19 -3.70 0.10
N ILE A 111 13.27 -4.08 -1.18
CA ILE A 111 13.51 -5.48 -1.58
C ILE A 111 14.84 -5.99 -1.02
N LYS A 112 15.94 -5.23 -1.15
CA LYS A 112 17.25 -5.61 -0.61
C LYS A 112 17.23 -5.76 0.91
N ALA A 113 16.55 -4.86 1.62
CA ALA A 113 16.42 -4.95 3.07
C ALA A 113 15.68 -6.22 3.50
N LEU A 114 14.62 -6.62 2.77
CA LEU A 114 13.91 -7.87 3.02
C LEU A 114 14.80 -9.10 2.76
N GLN A 115 15.56 -9.11 1.65
CA GLN A 115 16.50 -10.18 1.35
C GLN A 115 17.57 -10.31 2.43
N SER A 116 18.14 -9.19 2.89
CA SER A 116 19.15 -9.18 3.97
C SER A 116 18.59 -9.64 5.32
N ALA A 117 17.26 -9.58 5.50
CA ALA A 117 16.58 -10.08 6.69
C ALA A 117 15.99 -11.50 6.51
N ASN A 118 16.56 -12.30 5.60
CA ASN A 118 16.18 -13.68 5.31
C ASN A 118 14.72 -13.88 4.88
N TYR A 119 14.10 -12.87 4.23
CA TYR A 119 12.80 -13.07 3.59
C TYR A 119 12.96 -13.67 2.20
N ARG A 120 12.32 -14.82 1.97
CA ARG A 120 12.15 -15.43 0.65
C ARG A 120 10.83 -14.93 0.05
N ILE A 121 10.91 -14.12 -0.99
CA ILE A 121 9.74 -13.60 -1.69
C ILE A 121 9.27 -14.64 -2.71
N LEU A 122 8.10 -15.24 -2.49
CA LEU A 122 7.52 -16.27 -3.35
C LEU A 122 6.78 -15.65 -4.54
N SER A 123 6.06 -14.58 -4.31
CA SER A 123 5.36 -13.80 -5.32
C SER A 123 5.25 -12.34 -4.88
N ILE A 124 4.92 -11.44 -5.83
CA ILE A 124 4.74 -10.03 -5.51
C ILE A 124 3.51 -9.47 -6.23
N THR A 125 2.67 -8.73 -5.48
CA THR A 125 1.53 -7.99 -6.03
C THR A 125 1.80 -6.49 -5.97
N ILE A 126 1.69 -5.80 -7.11
CA ILE A 126 1.99 -4.37 -7.29
C ILE A 126 0.92 -3.65 -8.12
N ASP A 127 1.00 -2.32 -8.18
CA ASP A 127 0.13 -1.45 -8.99
C ASP A 127 0.39 -1.49 -10.52
N GLY A 128 1.35 -2.30 -10.97
CA GLY A 128 1.69 -2.49 -12.39
C GLY A 128 2.66 -1.45 -12.96
N ARG A 129 3.37 -0.70 -12.14
CA ARG A 129 4.42 0.20 -12.64
C ARG A 129 5.52 -0.56 -13.37
N ARG A 130 5.72 -0.25 -14.65
CA ARG A 130 6.74 -0.91 -15.49
C ARG A 130 8.14 -0.87 -14.90
N GLY A 131 8.53 0.25 -14.28
CA GLY A 131 9.81 0.36 -13.60
C GLY A 131 9.99 -0.66 -12.46
N TYR A 132 8.93 -1.00 -11.74
CA TYR A 132 8.97 -2.02 -10.70
C TYR A 132 9.11 -3.42 -11.29
N ILE A 133 8.31 -3.78 -12.29
CA ILE A 133 8.37 -5.09 -12.95
C ILE A 133 9.79 -5.41 -13.42
N ASN A 134 10.43 -4.48 -14.15
CA ASN A 134 11.80 -4.65 -14.63
C ASN A 134 12.82 -4.83 -13.49
N ASN A 135 12.63 -4.12 -12.37
CA ASN A 135 13.52 -4.25 -11.21
C ASN A 135 13.26 -5.52 -10.40
N ILE A 136 12.03 -5.98 -10.30
CA ILE A 136 11.71 -7.29 -9.70
C ILE A 136 12.43 -8.39 -10.45
N ARG A 137 12.34 -8.42 -11.78
CA ARG A 137 13.04 -9.39 -12.63
C ARG A 137 14.55 -9.37 -12.40
N LYS A 138 15.15 -8.18 -12.28
CA LYS A 138 16.61 -8.03 -12.03
C LYS A 138 17.04 -8.48 -10.64
N LEU A 139 16.20 -8.28 -9.60
CA LEU A 139 16.56 -8.53 -8.20
C LEU A 139 16.15 -9.92 -7.72
N LEU A 140 15.04 -10.43 -8.21
CA LEU A 140 14.39 -11.64 -7.70
C LEU A 140 14.25 -12.72 -8.78
N GLY A 141 14.70 -12.48 -10.01
CA GLY A 141 14.56 -13.41 -11.12
C GLY A 141 13.10 -13.62 -11.56
N ASN A 142 12.75 -14.83 -11.92
CA ASN A 142 11.46 -15.18 -12.50
C ASN A 142 10.41 -15.54 -11.44
N ILE A 143 10.30 -14.75 -10.37
CA ILE A 143 9.19 -14.92 -9.44
C ILE A 143 7.86 -14.48 -10.08
N PRO A 144 6.72 -15.07 -9.69
CA PRO A 144 5.39 -14.62 -10.09
C PRO A 144 5.13 -13.17 -9.70
N ILE A 145 4.75 -12.35 -10.67
CA ILE A 145 4.39 -10.94 -10.49
C ILE A 145 2.91 -10.78 -10.82
N GLN A 146 2.13 -10.37 -9.85
CA GLN A 146 0.71 -10.08 -9.99
C GLN A 146 0.50 -8.57 -10.09
N MET A 147 -0.19 -8.13 -11.13
CA MET A 147 -0.75 -6.77 -11.20
C MET A 147 -2.04 -6.72 -10.38
N CYS A 148 -2.18 -5.74 -9.50
CA CYS A 148 -3.42 -5.54 -8.74
C CYS A 148 -4.61 -5.30 -9.67
N LEU A 149 -5.62 -6.17 -9.61
CA LEU A 149 -6.80 -6.10 -10.47
C LEU A 149 -7.59 -4.80 -10.28
N PHE A 150 -7.68 -4.28 -9.06
CA PHE A 150 -8.35 -2.99 -8.80
C PHE A 150 -7.60 -1.82 -9.42
N HIS A 151 -6.27 -1.83 -9.38
CA HIS A 151 -5.46 -0.81 -10.03
C HIS A 151 -5.64 -0.84 -11.55
N GLN A 152 -5.68 -2.04 -12.16
CA GLN A 152 -5.98 -2.15 -13.59
C GLN A 152 -7.37 -1.59 -13.92
N LYS A 153 -8.39 -1.94 -13.13
CA LYS A 153 -9.74 -1.40 -13.29
C LYS A 153 -9.78 0.13 -13.14
N ALA A 154 -9.06 0.68 -12.16
CA ALA A 154 -8.96 2.12 -11.95
C ALA A 154 -8.23 2.84 -13.10
N ILE A 155 -7.20 2.22 -13.69
CA ILE A 155 -6.51 2.75 -14.87
C ILE A 155 -7.48 2.85 -16.06
N ILE A 156 -8.23 1.80 -16.34
CA ILE A 156 -9.19 1.79 -17.45
C ILE A 156 -10.31 2.79 -17.22
N ARG A 157 -10.84 2.88 -15.98
CA ARG A 157 -11.87 3.87 -15.62
C ARG A 157 -11.41 5.31 -15.90
N ARG A 158 -10.13 5.64 -15.69
CA ARG A 158 -9.58 6.98 -16.01
C ARG A 158 -9.58 7.28 -17.52
N TYR A 159 -9.39 6.26 -18.37
CA TYR A 159 -9.41 6.42 -19.82
C TYR A 159 -10.81 6.42 -20.41
N VAL A 160 -11.71 5.60 -19.89
CA VAL A 160 -13.05 5.34 -20.43
C VAL A 160 -14.11 6.23 -19.80
N THR A 161 -13.88 6.72 -18.56
CA THR A 161 -14.81 7.45 -17.69
C THR A 161 -15.96 6.57 -17.18
N ASP A 162 -16.79 7.13 -16.28
CA ASP A 162 -17.94 6.42 -15.72
C ASP A 162 -19.11 6.34 -16.72
N ASN A 163 -19.23 7.32 -17.62
CA ASN A 163 -20.27 7.40 -18.66
C ASN A 163 -19.66 7.50 -20.05
N PRO A 164 -19.22 6.38 -20.65
CA PRO A 164 -18.61 6.39 -21.98
C PRO A 164 -19.58 6.85 -23.07
N ARG A 165 -19.14 7.82 -23.88
CA ARG A 165 -19.97 8.38 -24.95
C ARG A 165 -20.14 7.46 -26.18
N ASN A 166 -19.23 6.52 -26.37
CA ASN A 166 -19.22 5.62 -27.53
C ASN A 166 -19.30 4.15 -27.10
N GLN A 167 -19.70 3.29 -28.04
CA GLN A 167 -19.89 1.86 -27.80
C GLN A 167 -18.60 1.16 -27.37
N CYS A 168 -17.48 1.51 -28.00
CA CYS A 168 -16.16 0.94 -27.63
C CYS A 168 -15.83 1.16 -26.14
N GLY A 169 -16.11 2.35 -25.62
CA GLY A 169 -15.91 2.65 -24.20
C GLY A 169 -16.87 1.88 -23.30
N ARG A 170 -18.12 1.71 -23.71
CA ARG A 170 -19.12 0.91 -22.95
C ARG A 170 -18.71 -0.56 -22.89
N ASP A 171 -18.32 -1.14 -24.02
CA ASP A 171 -17.86 -2.53 -24.10
C ASP A 171 -16.58 -2.76 -23.25
N LEU A 172 -15.63 -1.81 -23.27
CA LEU A 172 -14.45 -1.87 -22.39
C LEU A 172 -14.80 -1.78 -20.89
N LYS A 173 -15.78 -0.93 -20.54
CA LYS A 173 -16.25 -0.83 -19.15
C LYS A 173 -16.89 -2.15 -18.70
N GLU A 174 -17.67 -2.79 -19.57
CA GLU A 174 -18.29 -4.09 -19.30
C GLU A 174 -17.22 -5.19 -19.16
N LEU A 175 -16.23 -5.24 -20.04
CA LEU A 175 -15.08 -6.14 -19.91
C LEU A 175 -14.41 -6.03 -18.55
N MET A 176 -14.26 -4.82 -17.99
CA MET A 176 -13.67 -4.63 -16.66
C MET A 176 -14.49 -5.23 -15.53
N ASN A 177 -15.76 -5.55 -15.73
CA ASN A 177 -16.57 -6.26 -14.73
C ASN A 177 -16.19 -7.73 -14.62
N LEU A 178 -15.64 -8.34 -15.69
CA LEU A 178 -15.13 -9.71 -15.66
C LEU A 178 -13.81 -9.82 -14.92
N LEU A 179 -12.99 -8.77 -14.90
CA LEU A 179 -11.62 -8.81 -14.37
C LEU A 179 -11.52 -9.31 -12.92
N CYS A 180 -12.55 -9.04 -12.10
CA CYS A 180 -12.56 -9.42 -10.69
C CYS A 180 -13.53 -10.59 -10.39
N LYS A 181 -14.13 -11.21 -11.42
CA LYS A 181 -14.99 -12.39 -11.20
C LYS A 181 -14.13 -13.66 -11.07
N PRO A 182 -14.46 -14.56 -10.15
CA PRO A 182 -13.81 -15.87 -10.07
C PRO A 182 -13.92 -16.61 -11.42
N ASP A 183 -12.87 -17.33 -11.77
CA ASP A 183 -12.80 -18.25 -12.93
C ASP A 183 -13.11 -17.63 -14.31
N SER A 184 -13.13 -16.30 -14.41
CA SER A 184 -13.41 -15.57 -15.66
C SER A 184 -12.16 -15.17 -16.45
N HIS A 185 -10.95 -15.65 -16.09
CA HIS A 185 -9.72 -15.17 -16.72
C HIS A 185 -9.65 -15.49 -18.22
N GLN A 186 -10.03 -16.71 -18.65
CA GLN A 186 -10.03 -17.06 -20.07
C GLN A 186 -11.08 -16.26 -20.83
N GLU A 187 -12.29 -16.15 -20.26
CA GLU A 187 -13.37 -15.33 -20.86
C GLU A 187 -12.93 -13.85 -21.00
N PHE A 188 -12.24 -13.30 -20.00
CA PHE A 188 -11.69 -11.94 -20.09
C PHE A 188 -10.68 -11.80 -21.24
N ILE A 189 -9.76 -12.75 -21.38
CA ILE A 189 -8.74 -12.74 -22.44
C ILE A 189 -9.40 -12.81 -23.81
N ASP A 190 -10.33 -13.73 -24.00
CA ASP A 190 -11.03 -13.94 -25.29
C ASP A 190 -11.84 -12.71 -25.66
N GLN A 191 -12.59 -12.15 -24.71
CA GLN A 191 -13.36 -10.93 -24.94
C GLN A 191 -12.46 -9.72 -25.19
N PHE A 192 -11.33 -9.60 -24.51
CA PHE A 192 -10.37 -8.53 -24.77
C PHE A 192 -9.87 -8.55 -26.21
N TYR A 193 -9.42 -9.70 -26.69
CA TYR A 193 -8.93 -9.81 -28.08
C TYR A 193 -10.05 -9.66 -29.10
N PHE A 194 -11.25 -10.15 -28.83
CA PHE A 194 -12.43 -9.88 -29.65
C PHE A 194 -12.71 -8.38 -29.77
N LEU A 195 -12.76 -7.64 -28.66
CA LEU A 195 -12.98 -6.19 -28.69
C LEU A 195 -11.84 -5.44 -29.40
N LYS A 196 -10.59 -5.86 -29.19
CA LYS A 196 -9.43 -5.28 -29.85
C LYS A 196 -9.54 -5.42 -31.37
N SER A 197 -9.96 -6.58 -31.86
CA SER A 197 -10.21 -6.82 -33.29
C SER A 197 -11.40 -6.02 -33.78
N LYS A 198 -12.55 -6.09 -33.11
CA LYS A 198 -13.81 -5.38 -33.46
C LYS A 198 -13.58 -3.87 -33.65
N TYR A 199 -12.78 -3.27 -32.77
CA TYR A 199 -12.55 -1.82 -32.77
C TYR A 199 -11.23 -1.40 -33.44
N HIS A 200 -10.54 -2.29 -34.13
CA HIS A 200 -9.24 -1.98 -34.76
C HIS A 200 -9.28 -0.73 -35.64
N ILE A 201 -10.19 -0.69 -36.63
CA ILE A 201 -10.32 0.45 -37.56
C ILE A 201 -10.72 1.72 -36.82
N PHE A 202 -11.71 1.63 -35.91
CA PHE A 202 -12.17 2.75 -35.08
C PHE A 202 -11.04 3.36 -34.27
N LEU A 203 -10.22 2.55 -33.62
CA LEU A 203 -9.09 3.01 -32.79
C LEU A 203 -7.95 3.62 -33.64
N HIS A 204 -7.83 3.26 -34.92
CA HIS A 204 -6.81 3.80 -35.81
C HIS A 204 -7.30 5.01 -36.62
N HIS A 205 -8.55 5.44 -36.43
CA HIS A 205 -9.07 6.63 -37.09
C HIS A 205 -8.28 7.88 -36.70
N ARG A 206 -7.85 8.64 -37.69
CA ARG A 206 -7.09 9.89 -37.52
C ARG A 206 -7.98 11.09 -37.86
N ASN A 207 -7.69 12.23 -37.23
CA ASN A 207 -8.29 13.52 -37.57
C ASN A 207 -7.57 14.13 -38.78
N GLU A 208 -8.07 15.28 -39.27
CA GLU A 208 -7.49 16.06 -40.38
C GLU A 208 -6.01 16.44 -40.19
N PHE A 209 -5.54 16.53 -38.95
CA PHE A 209 -4.14 16.80 -38.58
C PHE A 209 -3.28 15.53 -38.45
N GLY A 210 -3.78 14.37 -38.84
CA GLY A 210 -3.06 13.10 -38.77
C GLY A 210 -2.96 12.48 -37.38
N ASN A 211 -3.52 13.10 -36.31
CA ASN A 211 -3.51 12.60 -34.98
C ASN A 211 -4.60 11.57 -34.72
N TYR A 212 -4.36 10.60 -33.85
CA TYR A 212 -5.39 9.63 -33.47
C TYR A 212 -6.57 10.31 -32.75
N LYS A 213 -7.79 10.08 -33.27
CA LYS A 213 -9.01 10.68 -32.71
C LYS A 213 -9.36 10.15 -31.32
N TYR A 214 -9.09 8.88 -31.03
CA TYR A 214 -9.51 8.18 -29.82
C TYR A 214 -8.31 7.78 -28.94
N THR A 215 -7.46 8.75 -28.59
CA THR A 215 -6.20 8.53 -27.84
C THR A 215 -6.40 7.84 -26.51
N SER A 216 -7.43 8.23 -25.73
CA SER A 216 -7.73 7.63 -24.43
C SER A 216 -8.12 6.16 -24.55
N LEU A 217 -8.99 5.81 -25.50
CA LEU A 217 -9.38 4.41 -25.73
C LEU A 217 -8.20 3.57 -26.21
N ARG A 218 -7.36 4.09 -27.10
CA ARG A 218 -6.11 3.44 -27.49
C ARG A 218 -5.22 3.16 -26.28
N SER A 219 -5.10 4.14 -25.39
CA SER A 219 -4.31 3.99 -24.15
C SER A 219 -4.91 2.94 -23.23
N ALA A 220 -6.24 2.83 -23.16
CA ALA A 220 -6.92 1.79 -22.40
C ALA A 220 -6.57 0.38 -22.92
N PHE A 221 -6.73 0.13 -24.23
CA PHE A 221 -6.38 -1.16 -24.84
C PHE A 221 -4.90 -1.50 -24.65
N ARG A 222 -4.00 -0.54 -24.88
CA ARG A 222 -2.55 -0.72 -24.67
C ARG A 222 -2.19 -1.01 -23.22
N SER A 223 -2.90 -0.41 -22.27
CA SER A 223 -2.70 -0.68 -20.85
C SER A 223 -3.11 -2.10 -20.47
N ILE A 224 -4.27 -2.58 -20.94
CA ILE A 224 -4.70 -3.97 -20.72
C ILE A 224 -3.67 -4.93 -21.33
N GLU A 225 -3.34 -4.75 -22.60
CA GLU A 225 -2.42 -5.63 -23.34
C GLU A 225 -1.05 -5.71 -22.65
N ALA A 226 -0.49 -4.58 -22.24
CA ALA A 226 0.81 -4.53 -21.57
C ALA A 226 0.82 -5.21 -20.20
N ASN A 227 -0.31 -5.20 -19.49
CA ASN A 227 -0.43 -5.77 -18.16
C ASN A 227 -1.00 -7.20 -18.15
N LEU A 228 -1.57 -7.65 -19.28
CA LEU A 228 -2.22 -8.96 -19.41
C LEU A 228 -1.36 -10.14 -18.89
N PRO A 229 -0.04 -10.20 -19.15
CA PRO A 229 0.82 -11.26 -18.63
C PRO A 229 0.94 -11.29 -17.10
N HIS A 230 0.42 -10.28 -16.41
CA HIS A 230 0.50 -10.14 -14.96
C HIS A 230 -0.88 -10.04 -14.26
N LEU A 231 -1.98 -10.04 -15.03
CA LEU A 231 -3.32 -9.87 -14.44
C LEU A 231 -3.84 -11.14 -13.78
N PHE A 232 -3.44 -12.32 -14.28
CA PHE A 232 -3.98 -13.60 -13.83
C PHE A 232 -2.91 -14.52 -13.25
N THR A 233 -1.75 -13.98 -12.88
CA THR A 233 -0.66 -14.74 -12.23
C THR A 233 -1.12 -15.53 -11.01
N TYR A 234 -2.09 -15.01 -10.25
CA TYR A 234 -2.65 -15.68 -9.08
C TYR A 234 -3.40 -16.97 -9.43
N THR A 235 -3.94 -17.11 -10.64
CA THR A 235 -4.59 -18.32 -11.14
C THR A 235 -3.59 -19.32 -11.69
N ASP A 236 -2.52 -18.84 -12.33
CA ASP A 236 -1.48 -19.68 -12.93
C ASP A 236 -0.61 -20.36 -11.87
N PHE A 237 -0.45 -19.71 -10.71
CA PHE A 237 0.35 -20.20 -9.58
C PHE A 237 -0.50 -20.41 -8.31
N LYS A 238 -1.61 -21.14 -8.43
CA LYS A 238 -2.59 -21.37 -7.32
C LYS A 238 -1.94 -21.84 -6.01
N GLY A 239 -0.91 -22.70 -6.08
CA GLY A 239 -0.20 -23.21 -4.89
C GLY A 239 0.57 -22.17 -4.09
N LEU A 240 0.84 -20.98 -4.67
CA LEU A 240 1.53 -19.90 -3.96
C LEU A 240 0.59 -18.99 -3.17
N ASN A 241 -0.72 -19.05 -3.39
CA ASN A 241 -1.72 -18.16 -2.79
C ASN A 241 -1.38 -16.67 -3.01
N THR A 242 -0.92 -16.34 -4.22
CA THR A 242 -0.60 -14.95 -4.59
C THR A 242 -1.86 -14.08 -4.50
N PRO A 243 -1.86 -12.96 -3.76
CA PRO A 243 -3.03 -12.10 -3.68
C PRO A 243 -3.33 -11.44 -5.04
N PRO A 244 -4.57 -11.50 -5.56
CA PRO A 244 -4.94 -10.84 -6.83
C PRO A 244 -5.00 -9.32 -6.71
N THR A 245 -5.06 -8.80 -5.48
CA THR A 245 -5.21 -7.38 -5.17
C THR A 245 -4.34 -6.97 -4.00
N ILE A 246 -4.17 -5.66 -3.79
CA ILE A 246 -3.50 -5.08 -2.63
C ILE A 246 -4.50 -4.49 -1.62
N ASN A 247 -5.70 -5.06 -1.52
CA ASN A 247 -6.78 -4.58 -0.65
C ASN A 247 -6.36 -4.38 0.81
N HIS A 248 -5.47 -5.24 1.33
CA HIS A 248 -4.94 -5.07 2.68
C HIS A 248 -4.21 -3.73 2.86
N LEU A 249 -3.43 -3.32 1.85
CA LEU A 249 -2.76 -2.02 1.86
C LEU A 249 -3.72 -0.86 1.63
N GLU A 250 -4.70 -1.01 0.72
CA GLU A 250 -5.71 0.02 0.49
C GLU A 250 -6.54 0.28 1.75
N GLY A 251 -6.98 -0.78 2.45
CA GLY A 251 -7.66 -0.67 3.74
C GLY A 251 -6.79 0.00 4.82
N LEU A 252 -5.52 -0.39 4.92
CA LEU A 252 -4.55 0.26 5.78
C LEU A 252 -4.43 1.75 5.45
N PHE A 253 -4.26 2.12 4.19
CA PHE A 253 -4.10 3.51 3.77
C PHE A 253 -5.33 4.36 4.04
N GLY A 254 -6.52 3.81 3.84
CA GLY A 254 -7.78 4.45 4.23
C GLY A 254 -7.81 4.75 5.72
N HIS A 255 -7.49 3.77 6.55
CA HIS A 255 -7.43 3.91 8.00
C HIS A 255 -6.38 4.94 8.46
N LEU A 256 -5.17 4.92 7.88
CA LEU A 256 -4.13 5.91 8.17
C LEU A 256 -4.61 7.34 7.88
N LYS A 257 -5.20 7.56 6.69
CA LYS A 257 -5.69 8.88 6.29
C LYS A 257 -6.82 9.36 7.21
N GLU A 258 -7.73 8.48 7.57
CA GLU A 258 -8.82 8.79 8.51
C GLU A 258 -8.28 9.20 9.89
N ARG A 259 -7.33 8.44 10.45
CA ARG A 259 -6.72 8.76 11.74
C ARG A 259 -5.96 10.09 11.72
N ILE A 260 -5.17 10.35 10.70
CA ILE A 260 -4.48 11.64 10.57
C ILE A 260 -5.48 12.80 10.38
N LYS A 261 -6.61 12.57 9.71
CA LYS A 261 -7.68 13.58 9.56
C LYS A 261 -8.34 13.94 10.90
N ILE A 262 -8.50 13.00 11.82
CA ILE A 262 -9.03 13.27 13.16
C ILE A 262 -8.09 14.20 13.94
N HIS A 263 -6.78 14.02 13.80
CA HIS A 263 -5.74 14.80 14.50
C HIS A 263 -5.27 16.03 13.68
N ARG A 264 -6.20 16.92 13.29
CA ARG A 264 -5.93 18.07 12.38
C ARG A 264 -4.89 19.04 12.92
N GLY A 265 -4.80 19.23 14.24
CA GLY A 265 -3.89 20.18 14.89
C GLY A 265 -2.42 19.76 14.93
N LEU A 266 -2.07 18.56 14.47
CA LEU A 266 -0.68 18.12 14.44
C LEU A 266 0.11 18.87 13.37
N ASP A 267 1.32 19.31 13.72
CA ASP A 267 2.32 19.75 12.76
C ASP A 267 2.76 18.58 11.84
N LYS A 268 3.49 18.92 10.79
CA LYS A 268 3.94 17.96 9.79
C LYS A 268 4.79 16.82 10.36
N ASN A 269 5.71 17.13 11.28
CA ASN A 269 6.62 16.13 11.86
C ASN A 269 5.87 15.16 12.77
N ARG A 270 4.95 15.66 13.60
CA ARG A 270 4.08 14.83 14.43
C ARG A 270 3.11 13.99 13.60
N LYS A 271 2.57 14.51 12.48
CA LYS A 271 1.77 13.70 11.53
C LYS A 271 2.59 12.55 10.95
N LYS A 272 3.82 12.80 10.49
CA LYS A 272 4.72 11.74 10.01
C LYS A 272 5.00 10.70 11.10
N LYS A 273 5.31 11.14 12.31
CA LYS A 273 5.52 10.26 13.47
C LYS A 273 4.29 9.39 13.75
N ALA A 274 3.09 10.00 13.72
CA ALA A 274 1.84 9.27 13.90
C ALA A 274 1.63 8.19 12.83
N VAL A 275 1.90 8.51 11.55
CA VAL A 275 1.83 7.52 10.47
C VAL A 275 2.83 6.39 10.68
N ARG A 276 4.09 6.69 11.00
CA ARG A 276 5.11 5.67 11.29
C ARG A 276 4.69 4.76 12.45
N PHE A 277 4.12 5.34 13.50
CA PHE A 277 3.60 4.58 14.63
C PHE A 277 2.48 3.63 14.23
N LEU A 278 1.52 4.09 13.45
CA LEU A 278 0.43 3.27 12.95
C LEU A 278 0.93 2.16 12.01
N LEU A 279 1.86 2.46 11.10
CA LEU A 279 2.48 1.47 10.22
C LEU A 279 3.21 0.38 10.99
N LYS A 280 4.01 0.76 12.01
CA LYS A 280 4.76 -0.17 12.85
C LYS A 280 3.86 -1.13 13.63
N ASN A 281 2.70 -0.66 14.07
CA ASN A 281 1.78 -1.43 14.91
C ASN A 281 0.65 -2.12 14.11
N TRP A 282 0.61 -1.95 12.79
CA TRP A 282 -0.43 -2.54 11.96
C TRP A 282 -0.30 -4.07 11.87
N GLY A 283 -1.41 -4.78 12.12
CA GLY A 283 -1.45 -6.24 12.09
C GLY A 283 -0.78 -6.93 13.28
N ARG A 284 -0.20 -6.20 14.22
CA ARG A 284 0.35 -6.75 15.46
C ARG A 284 -0.77 -6.85 16.50
N LYS A 285 -1.07 -8.06 16.93
CA LYS A 285 -1.97 -8.35 18.07
C LYS A 285 -1.20 -8.31 19.40
#